data_e29609b892c7afb95c5cc20ab88fdab5
#
_entry.id   e29609b892c7afb95c5cc20ab88fdab5
#
_cell.length_a   1.000
_cell.length_b   1.000
_cell.length_c   1.000
_cell.angle_alpha   90.00
_cell.angle_beta   90.00
_cell.angle_gamma   90.00
#
_symmetry.space_group_name_H-M   'P 1'
#
loop_
_entity.id
_entity.type
_entity.pdbx_description
1 polymer ?
#
loop_
_entity_poly.entity_id
_entity_poly.type
_entity_poly.pdbx_seq_one_letter_code
_entity_poly.pdbx_strand_id
1 'polypeptide(L)'
;MAEYLVLLHEDPAATRKLSPTQMQALIQRYSEWVGGLHADGVVTLGKKLKDEGGRHLHSEKGKMVVSDGPYAEGKDIISGLFVVVADSYEQAQARLASGPHLEFGWIELREIDVIQQ
;
A
#
# COMPACT_ATOMS: atom_id res chain seq x y z
N MET A 1 -18.51 12.28 -1.02
CA MET A 1 -17.45 11.36 -1.47
C MET A 1 -17.00 10.49 -0.32
N ALA A 2 -16.70 9.25 -0.62
CA ALA A 2 -16.17 8.33 0.40
C ALA A 2 -14.65 8.35 0.38
N GLU A 3 -14.06 7.86 1.47
CA GLU A 3 -12.62 7.64 1.56
C GLU A 3 -12.33 6.15 1.46
N TYR A 4 -11.23 5.84 0.80
CA TYR A 4 -10.79 4.45 0.59
C TYR A 4 -9.34 4.33 1.04
N LEU A 5 -9.08 3.30 1.83
CA LEU A 5 -7.71 2.95 2.21
C LEU A 5 -7.12 2.08 1.11
N VAL A 6 -5.96 2.49 0.63
CA VAL A 6 -5.21 1.77 -0.39
C VAL A 6 -4.01 1.14 0.29
N LEU A 7 -3.92 -0.18 0.26
CA LEU A 7 -2.81 -0.92 0.83
C LEU A 7 -2.01 -1.53 -0.32
N LEU A 8 -0.72 -1.17 -0.38
CA LEU A 8 0.17 -1.67 -1.42
C LEU A 8 0.88 -2.91 -0.92
N HIS A 9 0.54 -4.07 -1.49
CA HIS A 9 1.15 -5.34 -1.15
C HIS A 9 2.20 -5.71 -2.20
N GLU A 10 3.34 -6.18 -1.75
CA GLU A 10 4.38 -6.65 -2.67
C GLU A 10 5.32 -7.64 -1.99
N ASP A 11 5.96 -8.48 -2.82
CA ASP A 11 7.09 -9.28 -2.39
C ASP A 11 8.35 -8.45 -2.66
N PRO A 12 9.13 -8.05 -1.62
CA PRO A 12 10.33 -7.25 -1.84
C PRO A 12 11.33 -7.90 -2.79
N ALA A 13 11.31 -9.23 -2.91
CA ALA A 13 12.18 -9.94 -3.85
C ALA A 13 11.90 -9.55 -5.30
N ALA A 14 10.68 -9.14 -5.62
CA ALA A 14 10.33 -8.75 -6.98
C ALA A 14 11.11 -7.53 -7.46
N THR A 15 11.43 -6.60 -6.55
CA THR A 15 12.17 -5.38 -6.89
C THR A 15 13.67 -5.49 -6.61
N ARG A 16 14.10 -6.46 -5.80
CA ARG A 16 15.53 -6.64 -5.49
C ARG A 16 16.36 -7.02 -6.71
N LYS A 17 15.73 -7.54 -7.74
CA LYS A 17 16.41 -7.94 -8.98
C LYS A 17 16.70 -6.76 -9.89
N LEU A 18 16.16 -5.60 -9.59
CA LEU A 18 16.35 -4.41 -10.42
C LEU A 18 17.74 -3.83 -10.20
N SER A 19 18.34 -3.34 -11.28
CA SER A 19 19.59 -2.59 -11.20
C SER A 19 19.33 -1.26 -10.49
N PRO A 20 20.38 -0.57 -9.99
CA PRO A 20 20.19 0.76 -9.40
C PRO A 20 19.50 1.74 -10.35
N THR A 21 19.81 1.71 -11.63
CA THR A 21 19.17 2.58 -12.63
C THR A 21 17.70 2.23 -12.80
N GLN A 22 17.37 0.93 -12.86
CA GLN A 22 15.99 0.48 -12.95
C GLN A 22 15.20 0.85 -11.71
N MET A 23 15.81 0.73 -10.53
CA MET A 23 15.17 1.10 -9.27
C MET A 23 14.88 2.59 -9.22
N GLN A 24 15.82 3.44 -9.68
CA GLN A 24 15.59 4.87 -9.73
C GLN A 24 14.45 5.22 -10.67
N ALA A 25 14.39 4.57 -11.83
CA ALA A 25 13.30 4.78 -12.78
C ALA A 25 11.94 4.38 -12.17
N LEU A 26 11.92 3.28 -11.43
CA LEU A 26 10.70 2.83 -10.75
C LEU A 26 10.26 3.83 -9.68
N ILE A 27 11.17 4.30 -8.85
CA ILE A 27 10.90 5.29 -7.82
C ILE A 27 10.32 6.57 -8.47
N GLN A 28 10.88 6.98 -9.60
CA GLN A 28 10.39 8.14 -10.34
C GLN A 28 8.94 7.93 -10.82
N ARG A 29 8.63 6.74 -11.31
CA ARG A 29 7.27 6.40 -11.75
C ARG A 29 6.28 6.45 -10.59
N TYR A 30 6.66 5.94 -9.41
CA TYR A 30 5.82 6.03 -8.21
C TYR A 30 5.60 7.49 -7.80
N SER A 31 6.67 8.30 -7.80
CA SER A 31 6.57 9.71 -7.45
C SER A 31 5.63 10.46 -8.37
N GLU A 32 5.71 10.21 -9.68
CA GLU A 32 4.85 10.85 -10.66
C GLU A 32 3.40 10.42 -10.49
N TRP A 33 3.18 9.13 -10.25
CA TRP A 33 1.84 8.60 -10.05
C TRP A 33 1.17 9.21 -8.81
N VAL A 34 1.84 9.11 -7.65
CA VAL A 34 1.31 9.63 -6.40
C VAL A 34 1.20 11.16 -6.45
N GLY A 35 2.20 11.83 -7.06
CA GLY A 35 2.18 13.28 -7.24
C GLY A 35 1.00 13.74 -8.07
N GLY A 36 0.66 13.02 -9.12
CA GLY A 36 -0.53 13.30 -9.93
C GLY A 36 -1.82 13.14 -9.14
N LEU A 37 -1.92 12.09 -8.33
CA LEU A 37 -3.08 11.88 -7.48
C LEU A 37 -3.22 12.97 -6.43
N HIS A 38 -2.11 13.45 -5.87
CA HIS A 38 -2.13 14.60 -4.95
C HIS A 38 -2.56 15.89 -5.67
N ALA A 39 -2.02 16.15 -6.84
CA ALA A 39 -2.36 17.34 -7.61
C ALA A 39 -3.84 17.38 -7.97
N ASP A 40 -4.43 16.23 -8.23
CA ASP A 40 -5.85 16.10 -8.57
C ASP A 40 -6.75 16.09 -7.31
N GLY A 41 -6.17 16.21 -6.12
CA GLY A 41 -6.93 16.17 -4.88
C GLY A 41 -7.48 14.81 -4.51
N VAL A 42 -6.97 13.76 -5.13
CA VAL A 42 -7.45 12.39 -4.92
C VAL A 42 -6.86 11.79 -3.65
N VAL A 43 -5.57 12.01 -3.40
CA VAL A 43 -4.87 11.46 -2.23
C VAL A 43 -4.89 12.49 -1.10
N THR A 44 -5.33 12.06 0.08
CA THR A 44 -5.38 12.93 1.27
C THR A 44 -4.31 12.57 2.29
N LEU A 45 -3.78 11.33 2.24
CA LEU A 45 -2.76 10.85 3.15
C LEU A 45 -1.96 9.77 2.45
N GLY A 46 -0.64 9.79 2.61
CA GLY A 46 0.19 8.72 2.06
C GLY A 46 1.42 8.50 2.93
N LYS A 47 1.80 7.22 3.09
CA LYS A 47 2.98 6.81 3.87
C LYS A 47 3.66 5.62 3.21
N LYS A 48 4.98 5.68 3.15
CA LYS A 48 5.80 4.53 2.76
C LYS A 48 6.21 3.80 4.04
N LEU A 49 6.01 2.49 4.04
CA LEU A 49 6.47 1.64 5.14
C LEU A 49 7.84 1.06 4.80
N LYS A 50 8.59 0.65 5.83
CA LYS A 50 9.86 -0.04 5.61
C LYS A 50 9.62 -1.39 4.96
N ASP A 51 10.59 -1.87 4.20
CA ASP A 51 10.52 -3.14 3.49
C ASP A 51 10.84 -4.34 4.39
N GLU A 52 10.44 -4.24 5.64
CA GLU A 52 10.51 -5.32 6.62
C GLU A 52 9.09 -5.69 7.02
N GLY A 53 8.92 -6.88 7.58
CA GLY A 53 7.57 -7.36 7.92
C GLY A 53 6.97 -6.74 9.17
N GLY A 54 7.76 -5.96 9.92
CA GLY A 54 7.28 -5.40 11.16
C GLY A 54 7.06 -6.46 12.24
N ARG A 55 6.10 -6.23 13.10
CA ARG A 55 5.76 -7.16 14.18
C ARG A 55 4.28 -7.45 14.19
N HIS A 56 3.94 -8.68 14.52
CA HIS A 56 2.56 -9.10 14.67
C HIS A 56 2.29 -9.37 16.14
N LEU A 57 1.22 -8.78 16.64
CA LEU A 57 0.84 -8.90 18.05
C LEU A 57 -0.44 -9.72 18.14
N HIS A 58 -0.40 -10.78 18.93
CA HIS A 58 -1.55 -11.66 19.13
C HIS A 58 -1.79 -11.85 20.63
N SER A 59 -2.97 -12.30 20.99
CA SER A 59 -3.28 -12.66 22.36
C SER A 59 -3.35 -14.17 22.48
N GLU A 60 -2.63 -14.71 23.45
CA GLU A 60 -2.73 -16.11 23.85
C GLU A 60 -3.01 -16.18 25.35
N LYS A 61 -4.14 -16.76 25.71
CA LYS A 61 -4.54 -16.93 27.13
C LYS A 61 -4.45 -15.60 27.90
N GLY A 62 -4.89 -14.51 27.27
CA GLY A 62 -4.90 -13.19 27.87
C GLY A 62 -3.57 -12.48 27.89
N LYS A 63 -2.52 -13.05 27.29
CA LYS A 63 -1.20 -12.42 27.20
C LYS A 63 -0.86 -12.07 25.77
N MET A 64 -0.18 -10.95 25.60
CA MET A 64 0.27 -10.53 24.28
C MET A 64 1.48 -11.36 23.85
N VAL A 65 1.39 -11.91 22.66
CA VAL A 65 2.50 -12.63 22.01
C VAL A 65 2.92 -11.82 20.80
N VAL A 66 4.22 -11.61 20.64
CA VAL A 66 4.80 -10.84 19.53
C VAL A 66 5.58 -11.79 18.63
N SER A 67 5.33 -11.71 17.35
CA SER A 67 6.09 -12.44 16.33
C SER A 67 6.54 -11.47 15.24
N ASP A 68 7.57 -11.88 14.51
CA ASP A 68 8.04 -11.09 13.36
C ASP A 68 7.14 -11.35 12.15
N GLY A 69 6.80 -10.28 11.44
CA GLY A 69 6.10 -10.37 10.17
C GLY A 69 7.02 -10.13 8.99
N PRO A 70 6.63 -10.53 7.79
CA PRO A 70 5.51 -11.40 7.49
C PRO A 70 5.81 -12.84 7.91
N TYR A 71 4.78 -13.69 7.92
CA TYR A 71 5.00 -15.11 8.21
C TYR A 71 5.95 -15.70 7.18
N ALA A 72 6.68 -16.74 7.61
CA ALA A 72 7.70 -17.36 6.77
C ALA A 72 7.16 -17.86 5.41
N GLU A 73 5.91 -18.27 5.38
CA GLU A 73 5.26 -18.71 4.15
C GLU A 73 4.70 -17.54 3.34
N GLY A 74 4.41 -16.43 4.00
CA GLY A 74 3.87 -15.23 3.34
C GLY A 74 5.00 -14.31 2.96
N LYS A 75 5.26 -14.16 1.69
CA LYS A 75 6.35 -13.32 1.20
C LYS A 75 5.94 -11.87 1.02
N ASP A 76 4.64 -11.62 0.91
CA ASP A 76 4.13 -10.29 0.69
C ASP A 76 4.17 -9.47 1.97
N ILE A 77 4.54 -8.21 1.82
CA ILE A 77 4.44 -7.22 2.87
C ILE A 77 3.59 -6.05 2.37
N ILE A 78 3.05 -5.29 3.31
CA ILE A 78 2.43 -4.01 2.97
C ILE A 78 3.55 -2.98 2.94
N SER A 79 3.87 -2.49 1.75
CA SER A 79 4.99 -1.57 1.55
C SER A 79 4.61 -0.11 1.67
N GLY A 80 3.33 0.20 1.60
CA GLY A 80 2.85 1.55 1.72
C GLY A 80 1.34 1.59 1.80
N LEU A 81 0.85 2.75 2.18
CA LEU A 81 -0.58 2.98 2.23
C LEU A 81 -0.90 4.42 1.87
N PHE A 82 -2.08 4.64 1.34
CA PHE A 82 -2.61 5.99 1.21
C PHE A 82 -4.13 5.95 1.24
N VAL A 83 -4.70 7.13 1.45
CA VAL A 83 -6.15 7.32 1.47
C VAL A 83 -6.53 8.12 0.24
N VAL A 84 -7.50 7.61 -0.52
CA VAL A 84 -8.03 8.30 -1.69
C VAL A 84 -9.50 8.62 -1.46
N VAL A 85 -9.97 9.69 -2.12
CA VAL A 85 -11.39 10.03 -2.15
C VAL A 85 -11.95 9.62 -3.49
N ALA A 86 -13.16 9.05 -3.47
CA ALA A 86 -13.86 8.63 -4.67
C ALA A 86 -15.34 8.47 -4.37
N ASP A 87 -16.16 8.41 -5.41
CA ASP A 87 -17.60 8.24 -5.27
C ASP A 87 -18.01 6.77 -5.17
N SER A 88 -17.13 5.87 -5.59
CA SER A 88 -17.41 4.42 -5.62
C SER A 88 -16.10 3.64 -5.68
N TYR A 89 -16.17 2.34 -5.42
CA TYR A 89 -15.03 1.45 -5.64
C TYR A 89 -14.55 1.52 -7.09
N GLU A 90 -15.47 1.54 -8.03
CA GLU A 90 -15.14 1.58 -9.46
C GLU A 90 -14.35 2.84 -9.82
N GLN A 91 -14.75 3.98 -9.25
CA GLN A 91 -14.01 5.22 -9.48
C GLN A 91 -12.63 5.18 -8.84
N ALA A 92 -12.53 4.64 -7.61
CA ALA A 92 -11.25 4.49 -6.93
C ALA A 92 -10.32 3.57 -7.73
N GLN A 93 -10.84 2.44 -8.23
CA GLN A 93 -10.10 1.52 -9.09
C GLN A 93 -9.56 2.22 -10.32
N ALA A 94 -10.39 3.01 -10.99
CA ALA A 94 -9.99 3.71 -12.20
C ALA A 94 -8.85 4.70 -11.93
N ARG A 95 -8.88 5.38 -10.81
CA ARG A 95 -7.85 6.34 -10.42
C ARG A 95 -6.51 5.68 -10.09
N LEU A 96 -6.53 4.41 -9.67
CA LEU A 96 -5.33 3.67 -9.29
C LEU A 96 -4.75 2.83 -10.42
N ALA A 97 -5.50 2.62 -11.49
CA ALA A 97 -5.14 1.66 -12.55
C ALA A 97 -3.86 2.02 -13.30
N SER A 98 -3.50 3.30 -13.36
CA SER A 98 -2.35 3.77 -14.13
C SER A 98 -1.02 3.68 -13.38
N GLY A 99 -1.05 3.27 -12.11
CA GLY A 99 0.15 3.23 -11.30
C GLY A 99 1.05 2.05 -11.63
N PRO A 100 2.36 2.15 -11.31
CA PRO A 100 3.31 1.08 -11.59
C PRO A 100 3.21 -0.12 -10.64
N HIS A 101 2.48 0.01 -9.54
CA HIS A 101 2.50 -1.01 -8.49
C HIS A 101 2.00 -2.38 -8.95
N LEU A 102 1.03 -2.40 -9.86
CA LEU A 102 0.47 -3.66 -10.34
C LEU A 102 1.45 -4.50 -11.15
N GLU A 103 2.59 -3.92 -11.53
CA GLU A 103 3.67 -4.66 -12.20
C GLU A 103 4.50 -5.48 -11.21
N PHE A 104 4.47 -5.13 -9.92
CA PHE A 104 5.34 -5.72 -8.89
C PHE A 104 4.59 -6.31 -7.71
N GLY A 105 3.30 -6.02 -7.59
CA GLY A 105 2.49 -6.47 -6.47
C GLY A 105 1.02 -6.31 -6.76
N TRP A 106 0.24 -6.14 -5.71
CA TRP A 106 -1.20 -5.97 -5.84
C TRP A 106 -1.69 -4.92 -4.84
N ILE A 107 -2.89 -4.45 -5.06
CA ILE A 107 -3.49 -3.38 -4.26
C ILE A 107 -4.74 -3.92 -3.57
N GLU A 108 -4.82 -3.70 -2.28
CA GLU A 108 -6.04 -3.94 -1.52
C GLU A 108 -6.72 -2.60 -1.32
N LEU A 109 -7.99 -2.53 -1.67
CA LEU A 109 -8.77 -1.31 -1.61
C LEU A 109 -9.95 -1.54 -0.67
N ARG A 110 -10.03 -0.71 0.38
CA ARG A 110 -11.05 -0.85 1.41
C ARG A 110 -11.74 0.49 1.66
N GLU A 111 -13.05 0.52 1.56
CA GLU A 111 -13.79 1.73 1.93
C GLU A 111 -13.67 1.96 3.43
N ILE A 112 -13.39 3.20 3.82
CA ILE A 112 -13.30 3.59 5.22
C ILE A 112 -14.69 3.91 5.71
N ASP A 113 -15.08 3.26 6.80
CA ASP A 113 -16.40 3.47 7.39
C ASP A 113 -16.43 4.81 8.10
N VAL A 114 -17.59 5.45 8.06
CA VAL A 114 -17.84 6.68 8.79
C VAL A 114 -18.41 6.30 10.17
N ILE A 115 -17.59 6.47 11.20
CA ILE A 115 -18.00 6.18 12.56
C ILE A 115 -18.47 7.47 13.19
N GLN A 116 -19.72 7.49 13.61
CA GLN A 116 -20.27 8.60 14.36
C GLN A 116 -20.07 8.34 15.85
N GLN A 117 -19.47 9.28 16.52
CA GLN A 117 -19.26 9.21 17.97
C GLN A 117 -20.18 10.18 18.69
#